data_3486809d98634d98dbd967eb1b527124
#
_entry.id   3486809d98634d98dbd967eb1b527124
#
_cell.length_a   1.000
_cell.length_b   1.000
_cell.length_c   1.000
_cell.angle_alpha   90.00
_cell.angle_beta   90.00
_cell.angle_gamma   90.00
#
_symmetry.space_group_name_H-M   'P 1'
#
loop_
_entity.id
_entity.type
_entity.pdbx_description
1 polymer ?
#
loop_
_entity_poly.entity_id
_entity_poly.type
_entity_poly.pdbx_seq_one_letter_code
_entity_poly.pdbx_strand_id
1 'polypeptide(L)'
;MINKKVVSKTKSNLTNLTNLTNLTNLTKTQKTNICSKILNDTYNSDSKVVDKPSADFLINNIFSNHLRWKNKVGVGIDHIEVGPNGYGGKCFFIVRIDGSSTDISYVKSITPEKPIDYVYRACRTAIRPIIKKEREKIELPFVCPITNEIIYNIDDIHIDHYDLTFDEVFNEWIKDKDINELFNKTLDSSKDNSTITYFDDKEIIKDFVEFHNNHTHLRAVSKKANLGELRKKRK
;
A
#
# COMPACT_ATOMS: atom_id res chain seq x y z
N MET A 1 -50.42 12.56 15.45
CA MET A 1 -49.61 13.50 14.64
C MET A 1 -48.14 13.24 14.97
N ILE A 2 -47.46 12.40 14.22
CA ILE A 2 -46.05 12.03 14.44
C ILE A 2 -45.25 12.52 13.23
N ASN A 3 -44.20 13.26 13.56
CA ASN A 3 -43.31 14.07 12.77
C ASN A 3 -42.87 13.51 11.42
N LYS A 4 -43.29 14.16 10.34
CA LYS A 4 -42.74 14.07 8.95
C LYS A 4 -41.47 14.91 8.72
N LYS A 5 -40.61 15.18 9.70
CA LYS A 5 -39.52 16.15 9.56
C LYS A 5 -38.09 15.59 9.53
N VAL A 6 -37.91 14.27 9.55
CA VAL A 6 -36.56 13.66 9.57
C VAL A 6 -36.10 13.13 8.20
N VAL A 7 -36.99 12.91 7.24
CA VAL A 7 -36.66 12.28 5.95
C VAL A 7 -36.11 13.25 4.90
N SER A 8 -36.21 14.58 5.12
CA SER A 8 -35.87 15.56 4.07
C SER A 8 -34.42 16.08 4.07
N LYS A 9 -33.61 15.80 5.08
CA LYS A 9 -32.21 16.29 5.18
C LYS A 9 -31.16 15.45 4.47
N THR A 10 -31.45 14.19 4.20
CA THR A 10 -30.50 13.28 3.52
C THR A 10 -30.52 13.38 2.00
N LYS A 11 -31.62 13.85 1.40
CA LYS A 11 -31.74 13.99 -0.06
C LYS A 11 -31.10 15.27 -0.65
N SER A 12 -30.90 16.31 0.15
CA SER A 12 -30.39 17.60 -0.37
C SER A 12 -28.88 17.68 -0.60
N ASN A 13 -28.10 16.73 -0.08
CA ASN A 13 -26.64 16.76 -0.24
C ASN A 13 -26.13 15.96 -1.46
N LEU A 14 -26.93 15.05 -2.01
CA LEU A 14 -26.57 14.31 -3.24
C LEU A 14 -26.87 15.11 -4.51
N THR A 15 -27.86 16.01 -4.47
CA THR A 15 -28.26 16.85 -5.63
C THR A 15 -27.14 17.82 -6.05
N ASN A 16 -26.19 18.13 -5.18
CA ASN A 16 -25.02 18.95 -5.52
C ASN A 16 -23.91 18.17 -6.25
N LEU A 17 -23.92 16.83 -6.21
CA LEU A 17 -22.97 15.98 -6.96
C LEU A 17 -23.45 15.75 -8.41
N THR A 18 -24.75 15.79 -8.67
CA THR A 18 -25.33 15.63 -10.02
C THR A 18 -25.11 16.86 -10.92
N ASN A 19 -24.75 18.02 -10.35
CA ASN A 19 -24.37 19.22 -11.11
C ASN A 19 -22.89 19.28 -11.52
N LEU A 20 -22.11 18.21 -11.28
CA LEU A 20 -20.70 18.08 -11.66
C LEU A 20 -20.54 17.64 -13.13
N THR A 21 -21.18 18.33 -14.05
CA THR A 21 -21.02 18.09 -15.50
C THR A 21 -19.64 18.45 -16.06
N ASN A 22 -18.70 18.92 -15.20
CA ASN A 22 -17.31 19.21 -15.56
C ASN A 22 -16.31 18.42 -14.68
N LEU A 23 -16.48 17.10 -14.58
CA LEU A 23 -15.66 16.22 -13.73
C LEU A 23 -14.23 16.00 -14.25
N THR A 24 -13.91 16.39 -15.46
CA THR A 24 -12.60 16.19 -16.10
C THR A 24 -11.47 17.04 -15.51
N ASN A 25 -11.80 18.16 -14.85
CA ASN A 25 -10.83 19.15 -14.38
C ASN A 25 -10.68 19.24 -12.85
N LEU A 26 -11.09 18.21 -12.10
CA LEU A 26 -10.93 18.21 -10.65
C LEU A 26 -9.46 18.11 -10.24
N THR A 27 -9.04 19.00 -9.33
CA THR A 27 -7.71 18.91 -8.69
C THR A 27 -7.60 17.64 -7.83
N LYS A 28 -6.37 17.23 -7.51
CA LYS A 28 -6.12 16.08 -6.61
C LYS A 28 -6.83 16.25 -5.26
N THR A 29 -6.78 17.44 -4.68
CA THR A 29 -7.44 17.77 -3.41
C THR A 29 -8.95 17.61 -3.50
N GLN A 30 -9.57 18.12 -4.57
CA GLN A 30 -11.02 17.99 -4.80
C GLN A 30 -11.42 16.52 -4.94
N LYS A 31 -10.67 15.73 -5.74
CA LYS A 31 -10.88 14.28 -5.87
C LYS A 31 -10.78 13.57 -4.52
N THR A 32 -9.76 13.88 -3.74
CA THR A 32 -9.56 13.32 -2.40
C THR A 32 -10.73 13.62 -1.47
N ASN A 33 -11.19 14.88 -1.43
CA ASN A 33 -12.30 15.30 -0.57
C ASN A 33 -13.62 14.60 -0.96
N ILE A 34 -13.90 14.47 -2.26
CA ILE A 34 -15.09 13.76 -2.76
C ILE A 34 -15.03 12.29 -2.35
N CYS A 35 -13.92 11.61 -2.63
CA CYS A 35 -13.75 10.19 -2.26
C CYS A 35 -13.86 9.97 -0.76
N SER A 36 -13.22 10.82 0.05
CA SER A 36 -13.29 10.76 1.51
C SER A 36 -14.72 10.95 2.02
N LYS A 37 -15.48 11.87 1.41
CA LYS A 37 -16.89 12.09 1.75
C LYS A 37 -17.73 10.87 1.43
N ILE A 38 -17.65 10.33 0.20
CA ILE A 38 -18.38 9.13 -0.22
C ILE A 38 -18.05 7.96 0.73
N LEU A 39 -16.75 7.76 1.02
CA LEU A 39 -16.28 6.70 1.93
C LEU A 39 -16.91 6.82 3.33
N ASN A 40 -16.92 8.03 3.89
CA ASN A 40 -17.45 8.28 5.23
C ASN A 40 -18.97 8.14 5.28
N ASP A 41 -19.67 8.74 4.33
CA ASP A 41 -21.13 8.71 4.28
C ASP A 41 -21.65 7.26 4.09
N THR A 42 -21.01 6.50 3.18
CA THR A 42 -21.36 5.09 2.96
C THR A 42 -20.99 4.22 4.15
N TYR A 43 -19.82 4.41 4.77
CA TYR A 43 -19.44 3.63 5.95
C TYR A 43 -20.39 3.81 7.13
N ASN A 44 -20.99 4.99 7.26
CA ASN A 44 -21.96 5.31 8.31
C ASN A 44 -23.40 4.93 7.92
N SER A 45 -23.64 4.49 6.68
CA SER A 45 -24.94 3.96 6.25
C SER A 45 -25.14 2.50 6.65
N ASP A 46 -26.37 2.04 6.69
CA ASP A 46 -26.70 0.65 7.06
C ASP A 46 -26.27 -0.35 5.99
N SER A 47 -26.41 0.03 4.70
CA SER A 47 -26.14 -0.86 3.57
C SER A 47 -24.66 -1.13 3.31
N LYS A 48 -23.77 -0.19 3.69
CA LYS A 48 -22.34 -0.19 3.31
C LYS A 48 -22.08 -0.19 1.81
N VAL A 49 -23.10 -0.21 0.98
CA VAL A 49 -23.02 -0.17 -0.49
C VAL A 49 -23.02 1.27 -0.97
N VAL A 50 -22.08 1.60 -1.85
CA VAL A 50 -22.00 2.91 -2.49
C VAL A 50 -23.16 3.06 -3.47
N ASP A 51 -23.90 4.17 -3.39
CA ASP A 51 -24.97 4.46 -4.33
C ASP A 51 -24.45 4.52 -5.78
N LYS A 52 -25.32 4.19 -6.74
CA LYS A 52 -24.92 4.05 -8.14
C LYS A 52 -24.26 5.31 -8.73
N PRO A 53 -24.76 6.55 -8.55
CA PRO A 53 -24.10 7.75 -9.07
C PRO A 53 -22.69 7.95 -8.50
N SER A 54 -22.50 7.71 -7.19
CA SER A 54 -21.19 7.77 -6.54
C SER A 54 -20.26 6.66 -7.03
N ALA A 55 -20.77 5.43 -7.22
CA ALA A 55 -20.02 4.31 -7.76
C ALA A 55 -19.57 4.59 -9.20
N ASP A 56 -20.45 5.08 -10.07
CA ASP A 56 -20.11 5.45 -11.43
C ASP A 56 -19.03 6.55 -11.47
N PHE A 57 -19.11 7.55 -10.59
CA PHE A 57 -18.06 8.56 -10.44
C PHE A 57 -16.72 7.93 -10.03
N LEU A 58 -16.72 7.10 -8.96
CA LEU A 58 -15.51 6.45 -8.45
C LEU A 58 -14.85 5.57 -9.51
N ILE A 59 -15.63 4.76 -10.23
CA ILE A 59 -15.13 3.85 -11.26
C ILE A 59 -14.52 4.64 -12.42
N ASN A 60 -15.27 5.59 -12.98
CA ASN A 60 -14.89 6.24 -14.23
C ASN A 60 -13.83 7.34 -14.05
N ASN A 61 -13.77 8.02 -12.90
CA ASN A 61 -12.92 9.19 -12.70
C ASN A 61 -11.76 8.97 -11.70
N ILE A 62 -11.84 7.91 -10.90
CA ILE A 62 -10.88 7.66 -9.84
C ILE A 62 -10.23 6.28 -10.03
N PHE A 63 -10.98 5.19 -9.84
CA PHE A 63 -10.44 3.84 -9.75
C PHE A 63 -9.83 3.32 -11.04
N SER A 64 -10.35 3.74 -12.20
CA SER A 64 -9.79 3.39 -13.52
C SER A 64 -8.33 3.83 -13.71
N ASN A 65 -7.84 4.79 -12.90
CA ASN A 65 -6.45 5.23 -12.92
C ASN A 65 -5.53 4.36 -12.02
N HIS A 66 -6.08 3.39 -11.27
CA HIS A 66 -5.27 2.52 -10.44
C HIS A 66 -4.39 1.62 -11.30
N LEU A 67 -3.08 1.52 -10.99
CA LEU A 67 -2.12 0.78 -11.81
C LEU A 67 -2.53 -0.68 -12.06
N ARG A 68 -3.15 -1.32 -11.06
CA ARG A 68 -3.69 -2.70 -11.16
C ARG A 68 -5.20 -2.74 -11.45
N TRP A 69 -5.73 -1.74 -12.14
CA TRP A 69 -7.18 -1.65 -12.39
C TRP A 69 -7.76 -2.91 -13.01
N LYS A 70 -7.13 -3.43 -14.07
CA LYS A 70 -7.58 -4.66 -14.75
C LYS A 70 -7.69 -5.84 -13.79
N ASN A 71 -6.70 -6.00 -12.91
CA ASN A 71 -6.68 -7.10 -11.92
C ASN A 71 -7.75 -6.88 -10.83
N LYS A 72 -8.01 -5.62 -10.45
CA LYS A 72 -9.05 -5.29 -9.46
C LYS A 72 -10.45 -5.54 -10.01
N VAL A 73 -10.70 -5.24 -11.29
CA VAL A 73 -11.98 -5.51 -11.97
C VAL A 73 -12.21 -7.02 -12.15
N GLY A 74 -11.18 -7.76 -12.58
CA GLY A 74 -11.30 -9.19 -12.83
C GLY A 74 -12.42 -9.53 -13.81
N VAL A 75 -13.35 -10.36 -13.39
CA VAL A 75 -14.51 -10.84 -14.21
C VAL A 75 -15.62 -9.78 -14.38
N GLY A 76 -15.46 -8.60 -13.80
CA GLY A 76 -16.44 -7.51 -13.86
C GLY A 76 -16.87 -7.04 -12.47
N ILE A 77 -17.36 -5.82 -12.42
CA ILE A 77 -17.81 -5.17 -11.17
C ILE A 77 -19.30 -5.37 -11.03
N ASP A 78 -19.73 -5.91 -9.89
CA ASP A 78 -21.14 -5.93 -9.51
C ASP A 78 -21.48 -4.60 -8.80
N HIS A 79 -20.79 -4.30 -7.69
CA HIS A 79 -20.98 -3.04 -6.95
C HIS A 79 -19.70 -2.66 -6.17
N ILE A 80 -19.76 -1.47 -5.55
CA ILE A 80 -18.71 -0.98 -4.64
C ILE A 80 -19.25 -0.96 -3.22
N GLU A 81 -18.48 -1.50 -2.29
CA GLU A 81 -18.76 -1.46 -0.86
C GLU A 81 -17.72 -0.67 -0.08
N VAL A 82 -18.05 -0.35 1.18
CA VAL A 82 -17.14 0.24 2.15
C VAL A 82 -17.05 -0.64 3.39
N GLY A 83 -15.84 -0.96 3.79
CA GLY A 83 -15.58 -1.81 4.95
C GLY A 83 -14.30 -1.43 5.69
N PRO A 84 -14.01 -2.14 6.81
CA PRO A 84 -12.76 -1.96 7.55
C PRO A 84 -11.56 -2.44 6.72
N ASN A 85 -10.41 -1.74 6.85
CA ASN A 85 -9.18 -2.06 6.13
C ASN A 85 -8.19 -2.93 6.93
N GLY A 86 -8.59 -3.48 8.08
CA GLY A 86 -7.73 -4.29 8.94
C GLY A 86 -6.68 -3.54 9.76
N TYR A 87 -6.52 -2.22 9.54
CA TYR A 87 -5.60 -1.34 10.28
C TYR A 87 -6.32 -0.30 11.14
N GLY A 88 -7.59 -0.58 11.51
CA GLY A 88 -8.43 0.36 12.26
C GLY A 88 -9.01 1.49 11.42
N GLY A 89 -8.78 1.48 10.09
CA GLY A 89 -9.37 2.41 9.13
C GLY A 89 -10.46 1.75 8.29
N LYS A 90 -10.88 2.44 7.23
CA LYS A 90 -11.88 2.00 6.25
C LYS A 90 -11.41 2.21 4.83
N CYS A 91 -11.89 1.37 3.90
CA CYS A 91 -11.57 1.46 2.48
C CYS A 91 -12.75 1.03 1.62
N PHE A 92 -12.65 1.31 0.34
CA PHE A 92 -13.56 0.79 -0.68
C PHE A 92 -13.18 -0.64 -1.06
N PHE A 93 -14.19 -1.43 -1.37
CA PHE A 93 -14.07 -2.77 -1.94
C PHE A 93 -14.81 -2.83 -3.27
N ILE A 94 -14.18 -3.41 -4.27
CA ILE A 94 -14.82 -3.85 -5.50
C ILE A 94 -15.38 -5.24 -5.25
N VAL A 95 -16.68 -5.38 -5.28
CA VAL A 95 -17.36 -6.68 -5.31
C VAL A 95 -17.57 -7.05 -6.76
N ARG A 96 -17.11 -8.24 -7.15
CA ARG A 96 -17.17 -8.73 -8.52
C ARG A 96 -18.42 -9.56 -8.76
N ILE A 97 -18.76 -9.76 -10.04
CA ILE A 97 -19.90 -10.56 -10.49
C ILE A 97 -19.87 -11.99 -9.96
N ASP A 98 -18.68 -12.55 -9.73
CA ASP A 98 -18.51 -13.89 -9.15
C ASP A 98 -18.60 -13.94 -7.61
N GLY A 99 -18.93 -12.83 -6.97
CA GLY A 99 -19.01 -12.69 -5.53
C GLY A 99 -17.66 -12.49 -4.82
N SER A 100 -16.55 -12.56 -5.54
CA SER A 100 -15.24 -12.24 -4.96
C SER A 100 -15.10 -10.74 -4.73
N SER A 101 -14.28 -10.34 -3.76
CA SER A 101 -14.05 -8.93 -3.48
C SER A 101 -12.56 -8.60 -3.33
N THR A 102 -12.22 -7.35 -3.58
CA THR A 102 -10.86 -6.82 -3.37
C THR A 102 -10.94 -5.36 -2.93
N ASP A 103 -10.05 -4.97 -2.02
CA ASP A 103 -9.90 -3.55 -1.64
C ASP A 103 -9.43 -2.69 -2.82
N ILE A 104 -9.75 -1.41 -2.80
CA ILE A 104 -9.18 -0.44 -3.72
C ILE A 104 -8.90 0.89 -3.04
N SER A 105 -7.69 1.41 -3.25
CA SER A 105 -7.23 2.67 -2.68
C SER A 105 -7.51 3.83 -3.63
N TYR A 106 -8.44 4.73 -3.27
CA TYR A 106 -8.65 5.96 -4.01
C TYR A 106 -7.42 6.88 -4.00
N VAL A 107 -6.61 6.84 -2.95
CA VAL A 107 -5.36 7.62 -2.87
C VAL A 107 -4.37 7.16 -3.94
N LYS A 108 -4.16 5.85 -4.08
CA LYS A 108 -3.32 5.26 -5.13
C LYS A 108 -3.91 5.43 -6.54
N SER A 109 -5.22 5.62 -6.64
CA SER A 109 -5.90 5.91 -7.92
C SER A 109 -5.78 7.39 -8.32
N ILE A 110 -5.82 8.31 -7.35
CA ILE A 110 -5.65 9.77 -7.59
C ILE A 110 -4.18 10.12 -7.85
N THR A 111 -3.27 9.44 -7.17
CA THR A 111 -1.82 9.56 -7.38
C THR A 111 -1.25 8.15 -7.58
N PRO A 112 -1.30 7.64 -8.82
CA PRO A 112 -0.84 6.30 -9.12
C PRO A 112 0.63 6.12 -8.76
N GLU A 113 0.93 5.00 -8.12
CA GLU A 113 2.30 4.54 -7.90
C GLU A 113 2.92 4.14 -9.24
N LYS A 114 4.24 4.12 -9.30
CA LYS A 114 4.97 3.66 -10.50
C LYS A 114 5.20 2.14 -10.43
N PRO A 115 5.35 1.45 -11.57
CA PRO A 115 5.73 0.04 -11.60
C PRO A 115 6.93 -0.29 -10.71
N ILE A 116 7.96 0.57 -10.73
CA ILE A 116 9.18 0.42 -9.94
C ILE A 116 8.92 0.37 -8.42
N ASP A 117 7.88 1.06 -7.93
CA ASP A 117 7.55 1.06 -6.49
C ASP A 117 7.04 -0.33 -6.04
N TYR A 118 6.38 -1.06 -6.93
CA TYR A 118 5.94 -2.43 -6.68
C TYR A 118 7.12 -3.41 -6.69
N VAL A 119 8.00 -3.28 -7.70
CA VAL A 119 9.24 -4.07 -7.79
C VAL A 119 10.10 -3.86 -6.55
N TYR A 120 10.29 -2.60 -6.13
CA TYR A 120 11.02 -2.26 -4.90
C TYR A 120 10.44 -2.94 -3.66
N ARG A 121 9.11 -2.91 -3.48
CA ARG A 121 8.45 -3.59 -2.35
C ARG A 121 8.58 -5.11 -2.43
N ALA A 122 8.51 -5.69 -3.62
CA ALA A 122 8.70 -7.13 -3.81
C ALA A 122 10.13 -7.55 -3.44
N CYS A 123 11.15 -6.76 -3.83
CA CYS A 123 12.54 -6.96 -3.42
C CYS A 123 12.71 -6.89 -1.90
N ARG A 124 12.08 -5.90 -1.26
CA ARG A 124 12.07 -5.80 0.21
C ARG A 124 11.44 -7.03 0.87
N THR A 125 10.39 -7.57 0.26
CA THR A 125 9.72 -8.78 0.74
C THR A 125 10.62 -10.01 0.57
N ALA A 126 11.34 -10.10 -0.55
CA ALA A 126 12.24 -11.20 -0.84
C ALA A 126 13.36 -11.38 0.21
N ILE A 127 13.89 -10.27 0.76
CA ILE A 127 14.95 -10.33 1.78
C ILE A 127 14.43 -10.44 3.22
N ARG A 128 13.12 -10.36 3.48
CA ARG A 128 12.57 -10.49 4.85
C ARG A 128 13.06 -11.75 5.60
N PRO A 129 13.13 -12.94 4.97
CA PRO A 129 13.65 -14.13 5.64
C PRO A 129 15.10 -13.97 6.09
N ILE A 130 15.93 -13.27 5.29
CA ILE A 130 17.34 -13.01 5.61
C ILE A 130 17.44 -12.07 6.80
N ILE A 131 16.71 -10.96 6.76
CA ILE A 131 16.64 -9.98 7.87
C ILE A 131 16.16 -10.66 9.16
N LYS A 132 15.14 -11.50 9.06
CA LYS A 132 14.64 -12.28 10.21
C LYS A 132 15.70 -13.21 10.78
N LYS A 133 16.39 -13.97 9.92
CA LYS A 133 17.47 -14.88 10.34
C LYS A 133 18.63 -14.13 11.00
N GLU A 134 19.01 -12.95 10.50
CA GLU A 134 20.03 -12.13 11.15
C GLU A 134 19.58 -11.61 12.52
N ARG A 135 18.31 -11.24 12.64
CA ARG A 135 17.74 -10.82 13.93
C ARG A 135 17.69 -11.96 14.96
N GLU A 136 17.44 -13.18 14.54
CA GLU A 136 17.42 -14.37 15.40
C GLU A 136 18.78 -14.74 16.00
N LYS A 137 19.89 -14.22 15.43
CA LYS A 137 21.26 -14.44 15.95
C LYS A 137 21.63 -13.48 17.09
N ILE A 138 20.79 -12.50 17.37
CA ILE A 138 21.11 -11.46 18.35
C ILE A 138 20.88 -11.99 19.75
N GLU A 139 21.93 -11.93 20.58
CA GLU A 139 21.87 -12.21 22.01
C GLU A 139 21.70 -10.92 22.81
N LEU A 140 20.92 -10.99 23.87
CA LEU A 140 20.72 -9.87 24.80
C LEU A 140 21.47 -10.12 26.11
N PRO A 141 22.06 -9.08 26.76
CA PRO A 141 22.08 -7.69 26.32
C PRO A 141 22.98 -7.47 25.11
N PHE A 142 22.54 -6.61 24.17
CA PHE A 142 23.25 -6.27 22.94
C PHE A 142 23.92 -4.90 23.05
N VAL A 143 25.19 -4.78 22.66
CA VAL A 143 25.89 -3.50 22.60
C VAL A 143 25.87 -2.97 21.16
N CYS A 144 25.25 -1.79 20.95
CA CYS A 144 25.19 -1.17 19.63
C CYS A 144 26.58 -0.75 19.16
N PRO A 145 27.08 -1.23 18.00
CA PRO A 145 28.42 -0.91 17.52
C PRO A 145 28.58 0.55 17.05
N ILE A 146 27.50 1.32 16.99
CA ILE A 146 27.50 2.74 16.56
C ILE A 146 27.47 3.68 17.76
N THR A 147 26.61 3.41 18.73
CA THR A 147 26.37 4.30 19.89
C THR A 147 26.97 3.81 21.20
N ASN A 148 27.50 2.60 21.23
CA ASN A 148 27.94 1.88 22.44
C ASN A 148 26.85 1.74 23.52
N GLU A 149 25.59 1.93 23.17
CA GLU A 149 24.44 1.78 24.04
C GLU A 149 24.15 0.30 24.28
N ILE A 150 23.88 -0.08 25.55
CA ILE A 150 23.48 -1.44 25.91
C ILE A 150 21.96 -1.54 25.75
N ILE A 151 21.51 -2.52 25.00
CA ILE A 151 20.10 -2.75 24.65
C ILE A 151 19.64 -4.07 25.23
N TYR A 152 18.54 -4.02 25.98
CA TYR A 152 17.94 -5.17 26.66
C TYR A 152 16.67 -5.68 25.96
N ASN A 153 16.10 -4.91 25.01
CA ASN A 153 14.90 -5.30 24.29
C ASN A 153 15.20 -5.45 22.79
N ILE A 154 14.87 -6.63 22.25
CA ILE A 154 15.07 -6.93 20.84
C ILE A 154 14.32 -5.95 19.89
N ASP A 155 13.20 -5.36 20.34
CA ASP A 155 12.43 -4.42 19.54
C ASP A 155 13.09 -3.03 19.36
N ASP A 156 14.15 -2.76 20.14
CA ASP A 156 14.99 -1.58 20.00
C ASP A 156 16.22 -1.84 19.11
N ILE A 157 16.32 -3.01 18.48
CA ILE A 157 17.38 -3.39 17.56
C ILE A 157 16.84 -3.47 16.14
N HIS A 158 17.53 -2.84 15.20
CA HIS A 158 17.28 -2.92 13.77
C HIS A 158 18.43 -3.67 13.07
N ILE A 159 18.12 -4.40 12.01
CA ILE A 159 19.12 -4.91 11.08
C ILE A 159 19.34 -3.86 10.00
N ASP A 160 20.56 -3.41 9.86
CA ASP A 160 21.02 -2.37 8.97
C ASP A 160 21.88 -2.95 7.84
N HIS A 161 21.79 -2.36 6.65
CA HIS A 161 22.67 -2.66 5.52
C HIS A 161 23.96 -1.84 5.71
N TYR A 162 25.10 -2.52 5.76
CA TYR A 162 26.34 -1.92 6.23
C TYR A 162 27.13 -1.22 5.11
N ASP A 163 27.42 -1.93 4.02
CA ASP A 163 28.25 -1.39 2.91
C ASP A 163 27.43 -0.56 1.95
N LEU A 164 26.50 -1.19 1.26
CA LEU A 164 25.50 -0.54 0.43
C LEU A 164 24.15 -0.57 1.13
N THR A 165 23.45 0.55 1.07
CA THR A 165 22.06 0.61 1.54
C THR A 165 21.17 -0.28 0.67
N PHE A 166 20.00 -0.67 1.17
CA PHE A 166 19.04 -1.40 0.36
C PHE A 166 18.69 -0.65 -0.93
N ASP A 167 18.57 0.68 -0.86
CA ASP A 167 18.25 1.52 -2.04
C ASP A 167 19.37 1.46 -3.09
N GLU A 168 20.63 1.48 -2.66
CA GLU A 168 21.78 1.35 -3.57
C GLU A 168 21.85 -0.05 -4.20
N VAL A 169 21.66 -1.10 -3.41
CA VAL A 169 21.59 -2.49 -3.91
C VAL A 169 20.46 -2.65 -4.91
N PHE A 170 19.27 -2.15 -4.59
CA PHE A 170 18.13 -2.19 -5.50
C PHE A 170 18.39 -1.43 -6.80
N ASN A 171 18.91 -0.20 -6.70
CA ASN A 171 19.20 0.63 -7.87
C ASN A 171 20.25 -0.01 -8.77
N GLU A 172 21.24 -0.69 -8.20
CA GLU A 172 22.26 -1.40 -8.98
C GLU A 172 21.66 -2.63 -9.68
N TRP A 173 20.89 -3.44 -8.96
CA TRP A 173 20.26 -4.65 -9.50
C TRP A 173 19.27 -4.36 -10.64
N ILE A 174 18.55 -3.21 -10.58
CA ILE A 174 17.49 -2.88 -11.54
C ILE A 174 18.02 -2.27 -12.86
N LYS A 175 19.30 -1.84 -12.93
CA LYS A 175 19.84 -1.05 -14.05
C LYS A 175 19.59 -1.66 -15.43
N ASP A 176 19.78 -2.97 -15.55
CA ASP A 176 19.71 -3.69 -16.82
C ASP A 176 18.43 -4.53 -16.96
N LYS A 177 17.41 -4.25 -16.15
CA LYS A 177 16.18 -5.04 -16.12
C LYS A 177 14.97 -4.25 -16.65
N ASP A 178 14.05 -4.94 -17.32
CA ASP A 178 12.78 -4.34 -17.71
C ASP A 178 11.84 -4.26 -16.49
N ILE A 179 11.60 -3.02 -16.04
CA ILE A 179 10.75 -2.73 -14.88
C ILE A 179 9.31 -3.20 -15.11
N ASN A 180 8.80 -3.12 -16.34
CA ASN A 180 7.41 -3.53 -16.64
C ASN A 180 7.28 -5.05 -16.62
N GLU A 181 8.28 -5.77 -17.12
CA GLU A 181 8.31 -7.22 -17.02
C GLU A 181 8.36 -7.66 -15.56
N LEU A 182 9.26 -7.10 -14.76
CA LEU A 182 9.33 -7.38 -13.32
C LEU A 182 8.03 -7.02 -12.58
N PHE A 183 7.42 -5.88 -12.91
CA PHE A 183 6.15 -5.46 -12.32
C PHE A 183 5.03 -6.49 -12.61
N ASN A 184 4.96 -7.01 -13.84
CA ASN A 184 3.98 -8.03 -14.22
C ASN A 184 4.14 -9.35 -13.45
N LYS A 185 5.33 -9.60 -12.88
CA LYS A 185 5.62 -10.74 -12.00
C LYS A 185 5.42 -10.42 -10.52
N THR A 186 4.93 -9.23 -10.16
CA THR A 186 4.60 -8.90 -8.77
C THR A 186 3.13 -9.13 -8.49
N LEU A 187 2.83 -9.67 -7.30
CA LEU A 187 1.48 -9.81 -6.76
C LEU A 187 1.37 -9.08 -5.42
N ASP A 188 0.15 -8.67 -5.09
CA ASP A 188 -0.20 -8.19 -3.76
C ASP A 188 -0.92 -9.30 -2.99
N SER A 189 -0.54 -9.50 -1.73
CA SER A 189 -1.25 -10.44 -0.84
C SER A 189 -2.70 -10.00 -0.67
N SER A 190 -3.63 -10.93 -0.92
CA SER A 190 -5.07 -10.73 -0.66
C SER A 190 -5.52 -11.25 0.71
N LYS A 191 -4.63 -11.92 1.48
CA LYS A 191 -5.04 -12.71 2.65
C LYS A 191 -5.12 -11.93 3.94
N ASP A 192 -4.39 -10.84 4.06
CA ASP A 192 -4.35 -10.10 5.32
C ASP A 192 -4.40 -8.62 4.98
N ASN A 193 -5.40 -7.95 4.93
CA ASN A 193 -5.49 -6.48 4.87
C ASN A 193 -4.15 -5.69 4.89
N SER A 194 -3.01 -6.40 4.92
CA SER A 194 -1.66 -5.90 4.72
C SER A 194 -1.24 -6.12 3.28
N THR A 195 -1.13 -5.04 2.53
CA THR A 195 -0.67 -5.07 1.14
C THR A 195 0.82 -5.42 1.11
N ILE A 196 1.13 -6.73 1.19
CA ILE A 196 2.48 -7.23 0.97
C ILE A 196 2.62 -7.49 -0.51
N THR A 197 3.46 -6.72 -1.18
CA THR A 197 3.85 -6.98 -2.57
C THR A 197 5.01 -7.99 -2.58
N TYR A 198 4.91 -9.01 -3.43
CA TYR A 198 5.93 -10.05 -3.59
C TYR A 198 6.05 -10.46 -5.05
N PHE A 199 7.14 -11.13 -5.43
CA PHE A 199 7.26 -11.76 -6.74
C PHE A 199 6.58 -13.14 -6.74
N ASP A 200 5.86 -13.45 -7.79
CA ASP A 200 5.29 -14.79 -8.06
C ASP A 200 6.28 -15.70 -8.80
N ASP A 201 7.48 -15.22 -9.05
CA ASP A 201 8.52 -15.91 -9.78
C ASP A 201 9.72 -16.18 -8.87
N LYS A 202 10.00 -17.47 -8.63
CA LYS A 202 11.07 -17.90 -7.72
C LYS A 202 12.47 -17.59 -8.26
N GLU A 203 12.66 -17.55 -9.57
CA GLU A 203 13.96 -17.24 -10.16
C GLU A 203 14.30 -15.77 -9.99
N ILE A 204 13.34 -14.88 -10.11
CA ILE A 204 13.53 -13.45 -9.81
C ILE A 204 13.87 -13.25 -8.33
N ILE A 205 13.17 -13.95 -7.43
CA ILE A 205 13.47 -13.88 -5.98
C ILE A 205 14.91 -14.34 -5.72
N LYS A 206 15.31 -15.47 -6.32
CA LYS A 206 16.65 -16.04 -6.16
C LYS A 206 17.71 -15.08 -6.70
N ASP A 207 17.53 -14.58 -7.90
CA ASP A 207 18.45 -13.64 -8.56
C ASP A 207 18.67 -12.38 -7.69
N PHE A 208 17.57 -11.77 -7.20
CA PHE A 208 17.69 -10.61 -6.33
C PHE A 208 18.36 -10.94 -4.98
N VAL A 209 18.01 -12.06 -4.37
CA VAL A 209 18.58 -12.49 -3.08
C VAL A 209 20.08 -12.77 -3.20
N GLU A 210 20.51 -13.45 -4.26
CA GLU A 210 21.93 -13.70 -4.54
C GLU A 210 22.67 -12.38 -4.77
N PHE A 211 22.10 -11.48 -5.60
CA PHE A 211 22.67 -10.16 -5.83
C PHE A 211 22.83 -9.37 -4.52
N HIS A 212 21.77 -9.32 -3.71
CA HIS A 212 21.76 -8.64 -2.42
C HIS A 212 22.88 -9.16 -1.51
N ASN A 213 22.98 -10.49 -1.36
CA ASN A 213 23.95 -11.10 -0.46
C ASN A 213 25.42 -10.90 -0.90
N ASN A 214 25.62 -10.70 -2.21
CA ASN A 214 26.97 -10.47 -2.77
C ASN A 214 27.40 -8.99 -2.71
N HIS A 215 26.47 -8.05 -2.50
CA HIS A 215 26.75 -6.62 -2.57
C HIS A 215 26.60 -5.85 -1.26
N THR A 216 26.07 -6.50 -0.22
CA THR A 216 25.92 -5.85 1.09
C THR A 216 26.00 -6.84 2.23
N HIS A 217 26.45 -6.36 3.39
CA HIS A 217 26.43 -7.08 4.64
C HIS A 217 25.38 -6.48 5.58
N LEU A 218 24.87 -7.33 6.46
CA LEU A 218 23.89 -6.93 7.46
C LEU A 218 24.55 -6.85 8.83
N ARG A 219 24.13 -5.88 9.63
CA ARG A 219 24.56 -5.74 11.03
C ARG A 219 23.39 -5.33 11.92
N ALA A 220 23.45 -5.74 13.17
CA ALA A 220 22.57 -5.27 14.21
C ALA A 220 23.03 -3.90 14.72
N VAL A 221 22.10 -2.96 14.88
CA VAL A 221 22.32 -1.61 15.42
C VAL A 221 21.13 -1.19 16.28
N SER A 222 21.30 -0.20 17.16
CA SER A 222 20.15 0.38 17.86
C SER A 222 19.18 1.05 16.89
N LYS A 223 17.90 0.95 17.17
CA LYS A 223 16.84 1.66 16.45
C LYS A 223 17.13 3.17 16.37
N LYS A 224 17.66 3.73 17.44
CA LYS A 224 18.08 5.14 17.53
C LYS A 224 19.20 5.45 16.53
N ALA A 225 20.26 4.63 16.46
CA ALA A 225 21.34 4.82 15.49
C ALA A 225 20.83 4.72 14.06
N ASN A 226 20.04 3.69 13.75
CA ASN A 226 19.51 3.46 12.41
C ASN A 226 18.60 4.61 11.91
N LEU A 227 17.71 5.09 12.77
CA LEU A 227 16.77 6.18 12.41
C LEU A 227 17.40 7.58 12.52
N GLY A 228 18.50 7.73 13.23
CA GLY A 228 19.18 8.99 13.48
C GLY A 228 20.49 9.17 12.71
N GLU A 229 21.59 8.69 13.29
CA GLU A 229 22.96 8.94 12.78
C GLU A 229 23.21 8.36 11.41
N LEU A 230 22.80 7.09 11.21
CA LEU A 230 23.01 6.39 9.93
C LEU A 230 22.15 6.96 8.81
N ARG A 231 20.93 7.43 9.14
CA ARG A 231 20.05 8.08 8.15
C ARG A 231 20.61 9.43 7.66
N LYS A 232 21.28 10.18 8.54
CA LYS A 232 21.90 11.47 8.16
C LYS A 232 23.11 11.28 7.23
N LYS A 233 23.85 10.18 7.39
CA LYS A 233 25.02 9.88 6.54
C LYS A 233 24.63 9.39 5.11
N ARG A 234 23.36 9.02 4.91
CA ARG A 234 22.81 8.51 3.63
C ARG A 234 22.12 9.58 2.77
N LYS A 235 22.08 10.82 3.24
CA LYS A 235 21.60 12.00 2.50
C LYS A 235 22.77 12.78 1.93
#